data_6e535118775399c92af8c40da6325f6b
#
_entry.id   6e535118775399c92af8c40da6325f6b
#
_cell.length_a   1.000
_cell.length_b   1.000
_cell.length_c   1.000
_cell.angle_alpha   90.00
_cell.angle_beta   90.00
_cell.angle_gamma   90.00
#
_symmetry.space_group_name_H-M   'P 1'
#
loop_
_entity.id
_entity.type
_entity.pdbx_description
1 polymer ?
#
loop_
_entity_poly.entity_id
_entity_poly.type
_entity_poly.pdbx_seq_one_letter_code
_entity_poly.pdbx_strand_id
1 'polypeptide(L)'
;MNPQTIVHLGENSTMQMDTVQIRGIDSTKRDTRFYCDKGSEVVVTERLLTHGSQEAESDMHIELNGEDAKGRVISRSVAQDDSRQVFHPVMVGNSQCFGHVQCDSIIMGHAHIES
;
A
#
# COMPACT_ATOMS: atom_id res chain seq x y z
N MET A 1 -13.82 -10.84 7.32
CA MET A 1 -14.08 -9.40 7.22
C MET A 1 -12.91 -8.71 6.51
N ASN A 2 -13.19 -7.95 5.48
CA ASN A 2 -12.18 -7.25 4.72
C ASN A 2 -12.15 -5.78 5.15
N PRO A 3 -11.13 -5.35 5.91
CA PRO A 3 -11.06 -3.96 6.35
C PRO A 3 -10.86 -3.01 5.17
N GLN A 4 -11.63 -1.93 5.18
CA GLN A 4 -11.53 -0.87 4.20
C GLN A 4 -11.24 0.44 4.92
N THR A 5 -10.21 1.15 4.45
CA THR A 5 -9.83 2.46 4.99
C THR A 5 -9.91 3.50 3.89
N ILE A 6 -10.63 4.59 4.15
CA ILE A 6 -10.77 5.70 3.21
C ILE A 6 -10.26 6.96 3.90
N VAL A 7 -9.31 7.65 3.27
CA VAL A 7 -8.68 8.86 3.81
C VAL A 7 -8.81 9.99 2.79
N HIS A 8 -9.32 11.13 3.24
CA HIS A 8 -9.38 12.35 2.44
C HIS A 8 -8.39 13.37 3.01
N LEU A 9 -7.47 13.83 2.17
CA LEU A 9 -6.54 14.89 2.54
C LEU A 9 -7.03 16.21 1.92
N GLY A 10 -7.27 17.22 2.76
CA GLY A 10 -7.62 18.57 2.31
C GLY A 10 -6.42 19.28 1.71
N GLU A 11 -6.65 20.51 1.20
CA GLU A 11 -5.59 21.32 0.59
C GLU A 11 -4.41 21.52 1.54
N ASN A 12 -3.20 21.37 1.02
CA ASN A 12 -1.93 21.58 1.72
C ASN A 12 -1.75 20.71 2.96
N SER A 13 -2.47 19.59 3.05
CA SER A 13 -2.33 18.65 4.16
C SER A 13 -1.20 17.65 3.88
N THR A 14 -0.56 17.19 4.94
CA THR A 14 0.48 16.16 4.84
C THR A 14 0.10 15.01 5.76
N MET A 15 0.19 13.79 5.23
CA MET A 15 -0.06 12.58 6.00
C MET A 15 1.05 11.58 5.78
N GLN A 16 1.51 10.98 6.87
CA GLN A 16 2.44 9.87 6.83
C GLN A 16 1.80 8.68 7.54
N MET A 17 1.74 7.54 6.85
CA MET A 17 1.17 6.33 7.39
C MET A 17 2.20 5.21 7.35
N ASP A 18 2.45 4.60 8.49
CA ASP A 18 3.30 3.43 8.60
C ASP A 18 2.43 2.25 9.02
N THR A 19 2.41 1.20 8.22
CA THR A 19 1.71 -0.02 8.55
C THR A 19 2.67 -1.19 8.64
N VAL A 20 2.51 -2.00 9.68
CA VAL A 20 3.31 -3.21 9.87
C VAL A 20 2.36 -4.37 10.13
N GLN A 21 2.43 -5.38 9.29
CA GLN A 21 1.70 -6.61 9.48
C GLN A 21 2.69 -7.76 9.62
N ILE A 22 2.93 -8.20 10.86
CA ILE A 22 3.94 -9.21 11.18
C ILE A 22 3.30 -10.59 11.31
N ARG A 23 2.08 -10.65 11.82
CA ARG A 23 1.34 -11.89 11.98
C ARG A 23 -0.04 -11.71 11.40
N GLY A 24 -0.33 -12.49 10.40
CA GLY A 24 -1.66 -12.56 9.84
C GLY A 24 -2.41 -13.77 10.38
N ILE A 25 -3.70 -13.72 10.27
CA ILE A 25 -4.53 -14.89 10.18
C ILE A 25 -4.19 -15.59 8.86
N ASP A 26 -4.65 -16.81 8.66
CA ASP A 26 -4.32 -17.61 7.48
C ASP A 26 -4.59 -16.91 6.15
N SER A 27 -5.57 -16.00 6.13
CA SER A 27 -5.89 -15.20 4.96
C SER A 27 -6.31 -13.79 5.39
N THR A 28 -5.68 -12.77 4.80
CA THR A 28 -6.03 -11.37 5.05
C THR A 28 -6.17 -10.60 3.74
N LYS A 29 -7.16 -9.71 3.70
CA LYS A 29 -7.35 -8.78 2.57
C LYS A 29 -7.60 -7.38 3.13
N ARG A 30 -6.87 -6.39 2.60
CA ARG A 30 -6.99 -4.99 3.00
C ARG A 30 -7.24 -4.13 1.77
N ASP A 31 -8.10 -3.13 1.92
CA ASP A 31 -8.38 -2.13 0.89
C ASP A 31 -8.19 -0.75 1.51
N THR A 32 -7.25 0.03 0.97
CA THR A 32 -6.94 1.37 1.47
C THR A 32 -7.03 2.37 0.32
N ARG A 33 -7.77 3.47 0.54
CA ARG A 33 -7.97 4.50 -0.47
C ARG A 33 -7.63 5.87 0.07
N PHE A 34 -6.87 6.64 -0.70
CA PHE A 34 -6.51 8.02 -0.39
C PHE A 34 -6.99 8.94 -1.50
N TYR A 35 -7.61 10.04 -1.11
CA TYR A 35 -8.03 11.10 -2.02
C TYR A 35 -7.32 12.38 -1.60
N CYS A 36 -6.46 12.90 -2.48
CA CYS A 36 -5.55 13.99 -2.17
C CYS A 36 -5.91 15.24 -2.95
N ASP A 37 -6.21 16.32 -2.23
CA ASP A 37 -6.52 17.63 -2.82
C ASP A 37 -5.24 18.41 -3.14
N LYS A 38 -5.40 19.63 -3.62
CA LYS A 38 -4.32 20.51 -4.05
C LYS A 38 -3.25 20.70 -2.98
N GLY A 39 -2.00 20.51 -3.36
CA GLY A 39 -0.85 20.70 -2.47
C GLY A 39 -0.73 19.69 -1.33
N SER A 40 -1.58 18.68 -1.30
CA SER A 40 -1.50 17.65 -0.27
C SER A 40 -0.39 16.65 -0.58
N GLU A 41 0.10 15.99 0.48
CA GLU A 41 1.14 14.97 0.35
C GLU A 41 0.80 13.78 1.23
N VAL A 42 0.88 12.60 0.66
CA VAL A 42 0.73 11.34 1.40
C VAL A 42 1.96 10.48 1.19
N VAL A 43 2.52 9.97 2.28
CA VAL A 43 3.61 9.00 2.26
C VAL A 43 3.15 7.77 3.03
N VAL A 44 3.11 6.64 2.34
CA VAL A 44 2.71 5.36 2.94
C VAL A 44 3.90 4.42 2.93
N THR A 45 4.26 3.91 4.09
CA THR A 45 5.26 2.86 4.23
C THR A 45 4.55 1.62 4.75
N GLU A 46 4.57 0.55 3.98
CA GLU A 46 3.94 -0.71 4.34
C GLU A 46 5.00 -1.80 4.48
N ARG A 47 4.92 -2.54 5.58
CA ARG A 47 5.78 -3.69 5.83
C ARG A 47 4.89 -4.91 6.04
N LEU A 48 5.10 -5.93 5.22
CA LEU A 48 4.28 -7.12 5.23
C LEU A 48 5.18 -8.36 5.36
N LEU A 49 4.91 -9.16 6.38
CA LEU A 49 5.66 -10.39 6.63
C LEU A 49 4.70 -11.56 6.66
N THR A 50 4.92 -12.55 5.80
CA THR A 50 4.12 -13.77 5.75
C THR A 50 5.01 -15.00 5.86
N HIS A 51 4.47 -16.05 6.48
CA HIS A 51 5.17 -17.34 6.62
C HIS A 51 4.16 -18.50 6.61
N GLY A 52 4.66 -19.72 6.59
CA GLY A 52 3.81 -20.92 6.53
C GLY A 52 2.99 -20.94 5.24
N SER A 53 1.69 -21.15 5.36
CA SER A 53 0.76 -21.15 4.23
C SER A 53 -0.14 -19.91 4.22
N GLN A 54 0.28 -18.84 4.84
CA GLN A 54 -0.50 -17.61 4.92
C GLN A 54 -0.66 -16.94 3.56
N GLU A 55 -1.80 -16.30 3.37
CA GLU A 55 -2.07 -15.47 2.19
C GLU A 55 -2.42 -14.06 2.63
N ALA A 56 -1.83 -13.07 1.98
CA ALA A 56 -2.10 -11.67 2.23
C ALA A 56 -2.36 -10.95 0.92
N GLU A 57 -3.43 -10.18 0.86
CA GLU A 57 -3.78 -9.35 -0.28
C GLU A 57 -4.01 -7.92 0.20
N SER A 58 -3.40 -6.96 -0.50
CA SER A 58 -3.53 -5.55 -0.18
C SER A 58 -3.79 -4.76 -1.45
N ASP A 59 -4.91 -4.06 -1.48
CA ASP A 59 -5.25 -3.12 -2.55
C ASP A 59 -5.06 -1.70 -2.01
N MET A 60 -4.32 -0.89 -2.75
CA MET A 60 -4.09 0.50 -2.39
C MET A 60 -4.41 1.39 -3.58
N HIS A 61 -5.29 2.37 -3.36
CA HIS A 61 -5.71 3.31 -4.38
C HIS A 61 -5.43 4.73 -3.89
N ILE A 62 -4.66 5.48 -4.68
CA ILE A 62 -4.33 6.88 -4.38
C ILE A 62 -4.77 7.73 -5.56
N GLU A 63 -5.68 8.66 -5.33
CA GLU A 63 -6.09 9.66 -6.31
C GLU A 63 -5.49 11.01 -5.96
N LEU A 64 -4.72 11.56 -6.90
CA LEU A 64 -4.12 12.89 -6.78
C LEU A 64 -4.98 13.85 -7.60
N ASN A 65 -5.95 14.48 -6.95
CA ASN A 65 -7.00 15.25 -7.63
C ASN A 65 -6.68 16.73 -7.83
N GLY A 66 -5.75 17.28 -7.06
CA GLY A 66 -5.39 18.69 -7.17
C GLY A 66 -3.99 18.91 -7.71
N GLU A 67 -3.70 20.15 -8.15
CA GLU A 67 -2.35 20.53 -8.57
C GLU A 67 -1.37 20.38 -7.41
N ASP A 68 -0.15 19.95 -7.71
CA ASP A 68 0.93 19.75 -6.74
C ASP A 68 0.63 18.72 -5.66
N ALA A 69 -0.40 17.90 -5.83
CA ALA A 69 -0.63 16.76 -4.96
C ALA A 69 0.49 15.72 -5.15
N LYS A 70 0.96 15.16 -4.06
CA LYS A 70 2.05 14.20 -4.07
C LYS A 70 1.65 12.93 -3.36
N GLY A 71 1.96 11.79 -3.97
CA GLY A 71 1.75 10.48 -3.38
C GLY A 71 3.02 9.64 -3.47
N ARG A 72 3.39 9.02 -2.36
CA ARG A 72 4.53 8.11 -2.33
C ARG A 72 4.18 6.88 -1.53
N VAL A 73 4.40 5.72 -2.14
CA VAL A 73 4.20 4.43 -1.50
C VAL A 73 5.50 3.65 -1.49
N ILE A 74 5.92 3.22 -0.31
CA ILE A 74 7.07 2.34 -0.14
C ILE A 74 6.56 1.06 0.50
N SER A 75 6.64 -0.06 -0.22
CA SER A 75 6.23 -1.36 0.27
C SER A 75 7.44 -2.26 0.41
N ARG A 76 7.61 -2.84 1.60
CA ARG A 76 8.65 -3.83 1.87
C ARG A 76 7.98 -5.11 2.31
N SER A 77 8.22 -6.17 1.55
CA SER A 77 7.55 -7.44 1.74
C SER A 77 8.55 -8.56 1.93
N VAL A 78 8.32 -9.40 2.92
CA VAL A 78 9.09 -10.62 3.13
C VAL A 78 8.11 -11.79 3.14
N ALA A 79 8.28 -12.74 2.24
CA ALA A 79 7.47 -13.95 2.16
C ALA A 79 8.34 -15.17 2.36
N GLN A 80 7.93 -16.05 3.28
CA GLN A 80 8.67 -17.25 3.67
C GLN A 80 7.82 -18.49 3.47
N ASP A 81 8.47 -19.64 3.38
CA ASP A 81 7.83 -20.95 3.28
C ASP A 81 6.95 -21.07 2.03
N ASP A 82 5.68 -21.40 2.18
CA ASP A 82 4.72 -21.50 1.08
C ASP A 82 3.71 -20.33 1.09
N SER A 83 4.05 -19.22 1.73
CA SER A 83 3.15 -18.08 1.84
C SER A 83 3.01 -17.34 0.52
N ARG A 84 1.92 -16.59 0.41
CA ARG A 84 1.60 -15.82 -0.80
C ARG A 84 1.19 -14.40 -0.42
N GLN A 85 1.72 -13.44 -1.15
CA GLN A 85 1.35 -12.04 -1.03
C GLN A 85 0.95 -11.48 -2.39
N VAL A 86 -0.12 -10.69 -2.40
CA VAL A 86 -0.56 -9.97 -3.59
C VAL A 86 -0.75 -8.50 -3.20
N PHE A 87 -0.07 -7.60 -3.89
CA PHE A 87 -0.16 -6.16 -3.65
C PHE A 87 -0.51 -5.46 -4.95
N HIS A 88 -1.63 -4.71 -4.94
CA HIS A 88 -2.12 -3.97 -6.10
C HIS A 88 -2.12 -2.47 -5.80
N PRO A 89 -1.01 -1.76 -6.01
CA PRO A 89 -1.01 -0.32 -5.90
C PRO A 89 -1.57 0.32 -7.18
N VAL A 90 -2.47 1.28 -7.01
CA VAL A 90 -3.00 2.09 -8.11
C VAL A 90 -2.83 3.56 -7.75
N MET A 91 -2.21 4.33 -8.61
CA MET A 91 -2.03 5.76 -8.42
C MET A 91 -2.57 6.49 -9.65
N VAL A 92 -3.56 7.35 -9.42
CA VAL A 92 -4.26 8.09 -10.47
C VAL A 92 -3.96 9.57 -10.30
N GLY A 93 -3.41 10.21 -11.33
CA GLY A 93 -3.19 11.64 -11.36
C GLY A 93 -4.24 12.32 -12.24
N ASN A 94 -5.07 13.17 -11.65
CA ASN A 94 -6.13 13.88 -12.35
C ASN A 94 -5.76 15.32 -12.67
N SER A 95 -4.58 15.77 -12.27
CA SER A 95 -4.06 17.10 -12.50
C SER A 95 -2.54 17.01 -12.57
N GLN A 96 -1.85 18.15 -12.61
CA GLN A 96 -0.39 18.17 -12.55
C GLN A 96 0.05 17.77 -11.15
N CYS A 97 0.55 16.55 -11.01
CA CYS A 97 0.82 15.93 -9.72
C CYS A 97 2.08 15.06 -9.80
N PHE A 98 2.51 14.53 -8.66
CA PHE A 98 3.69 13.69 -8.56
C PHE A 98 3.36 12.41 -7.79
N GLY A 99 3.62 11.26 -8.42
CA GLY A 99 3.37 9.95 -7.82
C GLY A 99 4.59 9.05 -7.90
N HIS A 100 4.84 8.27 -6.85
CA HIS A 100 5.94 7.31 -6.81
C HIS A 100 5.53 6.06 -6.04
N VAL A 101 5.77 4.89 -6.61
CA VAL A 101 5.54 3.60 -5.96
C VAL A 101 6.83 2.80 -6.00
N GLN A 102 7.27 2.35 -4.83
CA GLN A 102 8.46 1.51 -4.70
C GLN A 102 8.09 0.22 -3.96
N CYS A 103 8.40 -0.92 -4.55
CA CYS A 103 8.13 -2.23 -3.95
C CYS A 103 9.43 -3.02 -3.83
N ASP A 104 9.81 -3.36 -2.60
CA ASP A 104 10.95 -4.21 -2.31
C ASP A 104 10.46 -5.55 -1.76
N SER A 105 10.90 -6.64 -2.35
CA SER A 105 10.42 -7.98 -2.02
C SER A 105 11.56 -8.93 -1.72
N ILE A 106 11.43 -9.70 -0.65
CA ILE A 106 12.35 -10.78 -0.29
C ILE A 106 11.53 -12.07 -0.26
N ILE A 107 11.94 -13.05 -1.04
CA ILE A 107 11.24 -14.34 -1.14
C ILE A 107 12.17 -15.43 -0.63
N MET A 108 11.70 -16.25 0.30
CA MET A 108 12.41 -17.39 0.87
C MET A 108 11.57 -18.66 0.73
N GLY A 109 12.21 -19.76 0.33
CA GLY A 109 11.51 -21.02 0.13
C GLY A 109 10.67 -21.00 -1.14
N HIS A 110 9.43 -21.49 -1.04
CA HIS A 110 8.48 -21.57 -2.16
C HIS A 110 7.45 -20.42 -2.15
N ALA A 111 7.72 -19.36 -1.43
CA ALA A 111 6.79 -18.24 -1.32
C ALA A 111 6.63 -17.49 -2.65
N HIS A 112 5.51 -16.80 -2.77
CA HIS A 112 5.15 -16.03 -3.97
C HIS A 112 4.71 -14.62 -3.59
N ILE A 113 5.27 -13.62 -4.27
CA ILE A 113 4.87 -12.21 -4.15
C ILE A 113 4.50 -11.71 -5.52
N GLU A 114 3.31 -11.10 -5.61
CA GLU A 114 2.80 -10.48 -6.83
C GLU A 114 2.47 -9.02 -6.54
N SER A 115 2.92 -8.12 -7.42
CA SER A 115 2.68 -6.70 -7.25
C SER A 115 2.48 -5.99 -8.59
#